data_52e7d5df8fe760148637b70917730be3
#
_entry.id   52e7d5df8fe760148637b70917730be3
#
_cell.length_a   1.000
_cell.length_b   1.000
_cell.length_c   1.000
_cell.angle_alpha   90.00
_cell.angle_beta   90.00
_cell.angle_gamma   90.00
#
_symmetry.space_group_name_H-M   'P 1'
#
loop_
_entity.id
_entity.type
_entity.pdbx_description
1 polymer ?
#
loop_
_entity_poly.entity_id
_entity_poly.type
_entity_poly.pdbx_seq_one_letter_code
_entity_poly.pdbx_strand_id
1 'polypeptide(L)'
;MDPHAVNSAPVLSFMNNIYESLVRRGKDMSIEPSLATSCEPLEGENGWRFNLREGVTFQDGAAFTAEDVMFSYQRASNEAADVRSWFAPVSDVRVVDDFTIDFVTTAPNPLFPDSIANFMILDKDWAESNDAALPVRDAENFATMNVNGTGPFTLQSRDPGVRTVPAPH
;
A
#
# COMPACT_ATOMS: atom_id res chain seq x y z
N MET A 1 6.22 0.59 12.41
CA MET A 1 4.81 0.96 12.11
C MET A 1 4.41 0.25 10.83
N ASP A 2 3.71 -0.85 10.99
CA ASP A 2 3.30 -1.70 9.89
C ASP A 2 2.06 -1.08 9.20
N PRO A 3 2.12 -0.77 7.89
CA PRO A 3 1.04 -0.06 7.20
C PRO A 3 -0.25 -0.88 7.05
N HIS A 4 -0.20 -2.21 7.21
CA HIS A 4 -1.36 -3.07 7.09
C HIS A 4 -1.91 -3.55 8.45
N ALA A 5 -1.15 -3.39 9.53
CA ALA A 5 -1.55 -3.79 10.87
C ALA A 5 -2.19 -2.65 11.69
N VAL A 6 -2.36 -1.45 11.11
CA VAL A 6 -2.91 -0.28 11.80
C VAL A 6 -3.86 0.48 10.88
N ASN A 7 -5.07 0.76 11.37
CA ASN A 7 -6.07 1.59 10.70
C ASN A 7 -6.46 2.77 11.61
N SER A 8 -5.50 3.62 11.93
CA SER A 8 -5.66 4.80 12.77
C SER A 8 -5.27 6.06 12.03
N ALA A 9 -6.14 7.05 11.93
CA ALA A 9 -5.93 8.26 11.15
C ALA A 9 -4.62 9.01 11.48
N PRO A 10 -4.21 9.21 12.75
CA PRO A 10 -2.93 9.84 13.06
C PRO A 10 -1.73 9.04 12.56
N VAL A 11 -1.79 7.70 12.66
CA VAL A 11 -0.71 6.81 12.20
C VAL A 11 -0.64 6.79 10.68
N LEU A 12 -1.79 6.70 9.99
CA LEU A 12 -1.86 6.75 8.53
C LEU A 12 -1.32 8.08 8.00
N SER A 13 -1.66 9.22 8.63
CA SER A 13 -1.14 10.53 8.25
C SER A 13 0.39 10.64 8.38
N PHE A 14 0.97 10.00 9.39
CA PHE A 14 2.43 9.93 9.54
C PHE A 14 3.02 9.01 8.45
N MET A 15 2.45 7.83 8.25
CA MET A 15 2.96 6.84 7.30
C MET A 15 2.86 7.28 5.84
N ASN A 16 1.92 8.16 5.48
CA ASN A 16 1.83 8.77 4.13
C ASN A 16 3.06 9.62 3.74
N ASN A 17 3.98 9.89 4.66
CA ASN A 17 5.26 10.52 4.33
C ASN A 17 6.36 9.50 4.00
N ILE A 18 6.14 8.23 4.35
CA ILE A 18 7.10 7.13 4.20
C ILE A 18 6.69 6.20 3.08
N TYR A 19 5.42 5.86 3.04
CA TYR A 19 4.81 4.97 2.05
C TYR A 19 3.87 5.76 1.14
N GLU A 20 3.72 5.30 -0.08
CA GLU A 20 2.71 5.80 -1.01
C GLU A 20 1.68 4.72 -1.31
N SER A 21 0.49 5.17 -1.69
CA SER A 21 -0.61 4.34 -2.18
C SER A 21 -0.71 4.42 -3.71
N LEU A 22 -1.57 3.60 -4.32
CA LEU A 22 -1.80 3.66 -5.78
C LEU A 22 -2.42 4.99 -6.19
N VAL A 23 -3.37 5.45 -5.42
CA VAL A 23 -4.06 6.74 -5.58
C VAL A 23 -4.13 7.45 -4.23
N ARG A 24 -4.30 8.74 -4.23
CA ARG A 24 -4.43 9.55 -3.00
C ARG A 24 -5.62 10.50 -3.07
N ARG A 25 -6.05 11.02 -1.93
CA ARG A 25 -7.05 12.08 -1.88
C ARG A 25 -6.40 13.44 -2.01
N GLY A 26 -6.86 14.21 -3.00
CA GLY A 26 -6.52 15.62 -3.16
C GLY A 26 -7.15 16.51 -2.07
N LYS A 27 -6.81 17.79 -2.11
CA LYS A 27 -7.33 18.79 -1.15
C LYS A 27 -8.85 19.00 -1.27
N ASP A 28 -9.40 18.78 -2.44
CA ASP A 28 -10.84 18.85 -2.76
C ASP A 28 -11.56 17.51 -2.59
N MET A 29 -10.87 16.51 -1.98
CA MET A 29 -11.34 15.13 -1.81
C MET A 29 -11.46 14.33 -3.12
N SER A 30 -11.01 14.85 -4.25
CA SER A 30 -10.89 14.08 -5.49
C SER A 30 -9.81 13.03 -5.38
N ILE A 31 -9.92 11.97 -6.19
CA ILE A 31 -8.87 10.96 -6.30
C ILE A 31 -7.82 11.46 -7.29
N GLU A 32 -6.58 11.53 -6.83
CA GLU A 32 -5.41 11.93 -7.60
C GLU A 32 -4.46 10.72 -7.81
N PRO A 33 -3.72 10.70 -8.94
CA PRO A 33 -2.62 9.76 -9.13
C PRO A 33 -1.57 9.81 -8.02
N SER A 34 -0.99 8.65 -7.67
CA SER A 34 0.17 8.53 -6.80
C SER A 34 1.15 7.50 -7.41
N LEU A 35 1.27 6.28 -6.89
CA LEU A 35 2.05 5.22 -7.55
C LEU A 35 1.39 4.70 -8.84
N ALA A 36 0.06 4.82 -8.96
CA ALA A 36 -0.61 4.66 -10.25
C ALA A 36 -0.69 6.01 -10.97
N THR A 37 -0.37 6.02 -12.27
CA THR A 37 -0.50 7.19 -13.15
C THR A 37 -1.95 7.38 -13.60
N SER A 38 -2.72 6.30 -13.67
CA SER A 38 -4.15 6.30 -13.97
C SER A 38 -4.85 5.07 -13.38
N CYS A 39 -6.15 5.17 -13.21
CA CYS A 39 -7.03 4.03 -12.95
C CYS A 39 -8.28 4.15 -13.83
N GLU A 40 -8.72 3.03 -14.37
CA GLU A 40 -9.86 2.96 -15.30
C GLU A 40 -10.70 1.70 -15.04
N PRO A 41 -12.02 1.75 -15.27
CA PRO A 41 -12.87 0.57 -15.18
C PRO A 41 -12.42 -0.52 -16.18
N LEU A 42 -12.51 -1.78 -15.77
CA LEU A 42 -12.24 -2.91 -16.65
C LEU A 42 -13.35 -3.03 -17.71
N GLU A 43 -12.96 -3.34 -18.95
CA GLU A 43 -13.92 -3.61 -20.03
C GLU A 43 -14.51 -5.02 -19.89
N GLY A 44 -15.83 -5.11 -19.88
CA GLY A 44 -16.56 -6.39 -19.89
C GLY A 44 -16.64 -7.13 -18.57
N GLU A 45 -16.03 -6.61 -17.51
CA GLU A 45 -16.13 -7.16 -16.15
C GLU A 45 -16.12 -6.05 -15.08
N ASN A 46 -16.52 -6.40 -13.86
CA ASN A 46 -16.50 -5.45 -12.75
C ASN A 46 -15.09 -5.33 -12.16
N GLY A 47 -14.57 -4.12 -12.04
CA GLY A 47 -13.25 -3.91 -11.46
C GLY A 47 -12.54 -2.70 -12.04
N TRP A 48 -11.27 -2.58 -11.68
CA TRP A 48 -10.43 -1.44 -12.03
C TRP A 48 -9.03 -1.88 -12.42
N ARG A 49 -8.53 -1.30 -13.54
CA ARG A 49 -7.13 -1.38 -13.95
C ARG A 49 -6.36 -0.20 -13.39
N PHE A 50 -5.20 -0.46 -12.82
CA PHE A 50 -4.24 0.54 -12.39
C PHE A 50 -2.99 0.45 -13.24
N ASN A 51 -2.65 1.56 -13.92
CA ASN A 51 -1.40 1.69 -14.66
C ASN A 51 -0.38 2.34 -13.74
N LEU A 52 0.71 1.65 -13.45
CA LEU A 52 1.69 2.05 -12.45
C LEU A 52 2.73 3.01 -13.03
N ARG A 53 3.34 3.78 -12.16
CA ARG A 53 4.43 4.69 -12.49
C ARG A 53 5.74 3.92 -12.64
N GLU A 54 6.37 4.04 -13.79
CA GLU A 54 7.69 3.46 -14.04
C GLU A 54 8.82 4.28 -13.38
N GLY A 55 9.93 3.61 -13.07
CA GLY A 55 11.14 4.25 -12.53
C GLY A 55 11.05 4.68 -11.07
N VAL A 56 10.02 4.27 -10.33
CA VAL A 56 9.94 4.46 -8.88
C VAL A 56 10.82 3.42 -8.19
N THR A 57 11.50 3.84 -7.13
CA THR A 57 12.32 2.96 -6.28
C THR A 57 11.90 3.07 -4.83
N PHE A 58 12.02 1.97 -4.10
CA PHE A 58 11.97 1.96 -2.65
C PHE A 58 13.22 2.61 -2.04
N GLN A 59 13.20 2.85 -0.74
CA GLN A 59 14.30 3.52 -0.02
C GLN A 59 15.60 2.74 -0.01
N ASP A 60 15.59 1.44 -0.17
CA ASP A 60 16.77 0.58 -0.33
C ASP A 60 17.29 0.52 -1.78
N GLY A 61 16.57 1.14 -2.73
CA GLY A 61 16.92 1.19 -4.16
C GLY A 61 16.27 0.09 -5.00
N ALA A 62 15.47 -0.81 -4.42
CA ALA A 62 14.70 -1.80 -5.18
C ALA A 62 13.65 -1.14 -6.08
N ALA A 63 13.41 -1.69 -7.26
CA ALA A 63 12.44 -1.16 -8.21
C ALA A 63 11.02 -1.52 -7.77
N PHE A 64 10.09 -0.56 -7.84
CA PHE A 64 8.66 -0.78 -7.61
C PHE A 64 8.01 -1.37 -8.86
N THR A 65 7.23 -2.44 -8.68
CA THR A 65 6.48 -3.14 -9.73
C THR A 65 5.09 -3.57 -9.28
N ALA A 66 4.31 -4.15 -10.20
CA ALA A 66 3.00 -4.72 -9.90
C ALA A 66 3.05 -5.92 -8.95
N GLU A 67 4.20 -6.61 -8.85
CA GLU A 67 4.40 -7.69 -7.87
C GLU A 67 4.35 -7.16 -6.42
N ASP A 68 4.86 -5.96 -6.16
CA ASP A 68 4.79 -5.33 -4.84
C ASP A 68 3.36 -4.95 -4.48
N VAL A 69 2.57 -4.52 -5.47
CA VAL A 69 1.15 -4.24 -5.29
C VAL A 69 0.37 -5.52 -4.99
N MET A 70 0.63 -6.61 -5.72
CA MET A 70 0.02 -7.92 -5.48
C MET A 70 0.38 -8.44 -4.09
N PHE A 71 1.65 -8.39 -3.72
CA PHE A 71 2.13 -8.77 -2.39
C PHE A 71 1.45 -7.94 -1.28
N SER A 72 1.43 -6.62 -1.45
CA SER A 72 0.79 -5.72 -0.49
C SER A 72 -0.70 -5.99 -0.36
N TYR A 73 -1.41 -6.32 -1.46
CA TYR A 73 -2.81 -6.75 -1.44
C TYR A 73 -2.99 -8.05 -0.64
N GLN A 74 -2.18 -9.08 -0.91
CA GLN A 74 -2.25 -10.36 -0.19
C GLN A 74 -2.03 -10.15 1.30
N ARG A 75 -1.08 -9.30 1.65
CA ARG A 75 -0.77 -8.94 3.03
C ARG A 75 -1.90 -8.15 3.69
N ALA A 76 -2.45 -7.14 3.02
CA ALA A 76 -3.55 -6.30 3.50
C ALA A 76 -4.89 -7.06 3.60
N SER A 77 -5.07 -8.12 2.82
CA SER A 77 -6.26 -9.00 2.86
C SER A 77 -6.17 -10.09 3.93
N ASN A 78 -5.02 -10.26 4.57
CA ASN A 78 -4.80 -11.27 5.61
C ASN A 78 -5.71 -11.02 6.82
N GLU A 79 -6.06 -12.09 7.57
CA GLU A 79 -6.92 -12.00 8.75
C GLU A 79 -6.33 -11.14 9.87
N ALA A 80 -5.00 -11.02 9.93
CA ALA A 80 -4.31 -10.19 10.90
C ALA A 80 -4.22 -8.70 10.49
N ALA A 81 -4.62 -8.33 9.26
CA ALA A 81 -4.57 -6.95 8.79
C ALA A 81 -5.79 -6.15 9.28
N ASP A 82 -5.56 -4.96 9.81
CA ASP A 82 -6.62 -4.03 10.22
C ASP A 82 -7.33 -3.38 9.02
N VAL A 83 -6.69 -3.37 7.86
CA VAL A 83 -7.20 -2.79 6.62
C VAL A 83 -7.93 -3.80 5.72
N ARG A 84 -8.07 -5.04 6.14
CA ARG A 84 -8.68 -6.14 5.36
C ARG A 84 -10.04 -5.78 4.76
N SER A 85 -10.85 -5.03 5.48
CA SER A 85 -12.20 -4.64 5.03
C SER A 85 -12.22 -3.79 3.76
N TRP A 86 -11.11 -3.10 3.42
CA TRP A 86 -11.02 -2.30 2.20
C TRP A 86 -11.09 -3.15 0.94
N PHE A 87 -10.68 -4.41 1.05
CA PHE A 87 -10.64 -5.37 -0.06
C PHE A 87 -11.81 -6.38 -0.05
N ALA A 88 -12.78 -6.20 0.84
CA ALA A 88 -13.97 -7.08 0.89
C ALA A 88 -14.72 -7.20 -0.46
N PRO A 89 -14.81 -6.16 -1.31
CA PRO A 89 -15.45 -6.28 -2.63
C PRO A 89 -14.59 -7.00 -3.68
N VAL A 90 -13.29 -7.23 -3.42
CA VAL A 90 -12.37 -7.80 -4.41
C VAL A 90 -12.54 -9.31 -4.47
N SER A 91 -12.75 -9.83 -5.67
CA SER A 91 -12.86 -11.26 -5.95
C SER A 91 -11.59 -11.86 -6.55
N ASP A 92 -10.80 -11.05 -7.26
CA ASP A 92 -9.57 -11.49 -7.92
C ASP A 92 -8.63 -10.31 -8.14
N VAL A 93 -7.32 -10.57 -8.18
CA VAL A 93 -6.31 -9.58 -8.55
C VAL A 93 -5.35 -10.20 -9.54
N ARG A 94 -5.04 -9.49 -10.63
CA ARG A 94 -4.22 -10.00 -11.73
C ARG A 94 -3.09 -9.03 -12.05
N VAL A 95 -1.87 -9.50 -11.95
CA VAL A 95 -0.71 -8.82 -12.54
C VAL A 95 -0.76 -9.05 -14.06
N VAL A 96 -0.93 -8.00 -14.82
CA VAL A 96 -0.98 -8.05 -16.30
C VAL A 96 0.44 -7.98 -16.87
N ASP A 97 1.23 -7.06 -16.35
CA ASP A 97 2.65 -6.88 -16.62
C ASP A 97 3.30 -6.14 -15.43
N ASP A 98 4.60 -5.80 -15.53
CA ASP A 98 5.36 -5.16 -14.45
C ASP A 98 4.77 -3.84 -13.96
N PHE A 99 3.95 -3.16 -14.79
CA PHE A 99 3.37 -1.85 -14.49
C PHE A 99 1.86 -1.78 -14.69
N THR A 100 1.18 -2.93 -14.77
CA THR A 100 -0.27 -3.00 -14.93
C THR A 100 -0.88 -4.07 -14.02
N ILE A 101 -1.85 -3.67 -13.19
CA ILE A 101 -2.54 -4.57 -12.27
C ILE A 101 -4.05 -4.32 -12.29
N ASP A 102 -4.83 -5.40 -12.31
CA ASP A 102 -6.28 -5.40 -12.30
C ASP A 102 -6.83 -5.88 -10.97
N PHE A 103 -7.75 -5.13 -10.40
CA PHE A 103 -8.57 -5.53 -9.26
C PHE A 103 -9.99 -5.82 -9.74
N VAL A 104 -10.39 -7.09 -9.72
CA VAL A 104 -11.73 -7.53 -10.09
C VAL A 104 -12.64 -7.48 -8.86
N THR A 105 -13.84 -6.93 -9.01
CA THR A 105 -14.80 -6.81 -7.91
C THR A 105 -16.03 -7.68 -8.17
N THR A 106 -16.69 -8.14 -7.09
CA THR A 106 -17.88 -9.00 -7.16
C THR A 106 -19.09 -8.31 -7.77
N ALA A 107 -19.12 -6.98 -7.71
CA ALA A 107 -20.18 -6.13 -8.27
C ALA A 107 -19.58 -4.79 -8.71
N PRO A 108 -20.30 -3.99 -9.53
CA PRO A 108 -19.86 -2.64 -9.90
C PRO A 108 -19.57 -1.80 -8.65
N ASN A 109 -18.33 -1.28 -8.54
CA ASN A 109 -17.91 -0.48 -7.40
C ASN A 109 -17.14 0.78 -7.87
N PRO A 110 -17.86 1.88 -8.19
CA PRO A 110 -17.23 3.11 -8.65
C PRO A 110 -16.40 3.81 -7.58
N LEU A 111 -16.59 3.48 -6.29
CA LEU A 111 -15.86 4.05 -5.17
C LEU A 111 -14.63 3.21 -4.75
N PHE A 112 -14.34 2.13 -5.44
CA PHE A 112 -13.22 1.26 -5.08
C PHE A 112 -11.87 2.01 -5.04
N PRO A 113 -11.49 2.86 -6.03
CA PRO A 113 -10.26 3.64 -5.93
C PRO A 113 -10.20 4.55 -4.70
N ASP A 114 -11.32 5.17 -4.31
CA ASP A 114 -11.39 6.00 -3.11
C ASP A 114 -11.21 5.16 -1.83
N SER A 115 -11.78 3.97 -1.78
CA SER A 115 -11.68 3.08 -0.61
C SER A 115 -10.26 2.61 -0.33
N ILE A 116 -9.39 2.54 -1.35
CA ILE A 116 -7.99 2.13 -1.24
C ILE A 116 -6.99 3.30 -1.29
N ALA A 117 -7.44 4.55 -1.15
CA ALA A 117 -6.57 5.72 -1.20
C ALA A 117 -5.50 5.79 -0.09
N ASN A 118 -5.60 4.96 0.94
CA ASN A 118 -4.59 4.77 1.97
C ASN A 118 -3.96 3.36 1.94
N PHE A 119 -4.14 2.63 0.86
CA PHE A 119 -3.50 1.34 0.66
C PHE A 119 -2.02 1.53 0.32
N MET A 120 -1.19 1.51 1.33
CA MET A 120 0.25 1.73 1.23
C MET A 120 0.95 0.50 0.68
N ILE A 121 1.87 0.71 -0.26
CA ILE A 121 2.60 -0.37 -0.90
C ILE A 121 3.90 -0.64 -0.15
N LEU A 122 4.15 -1.93 0.09
CA LEU A 122 5.35 -2.46 0.72
C LEU A 122 6.19 -3.19 -0.34
N ASP A 123 7.50 -3.06 -0.23
CA ASP A 123 8.45 -3.87 -1.00
C ASP A 123 8.34 -5.34 -0.57
N LYS A 124 8.08 -6.19 -1.55
CA LYS A 124 7.92 -7.64 -1.37
C LYS A 124 9.20 -8.28 -0.87
N ASP A 125 10.31 -8.06 -1.58
CA ASP A 125 11.58 -8.71 -1.30
C ASP A 125 12.16 -8.30 0.06
N TRP A 126 12.02 -7.01 0.39
CA TRP A 126 12.37 -6.50 1.71
C TRP A 126 11.54 -7.14 2.83
N ALA A 127 10.24 -7.25 2.65
CA ALA A 127 9.35 -7.83 3.65
C ALA A 127 9.61 -9.33 3.85
N GLU A 128 9.77 -10.09 2.75
CA GLU A 128 10.07 -11.53 2.80
C GLU A 128 11.44 -11.82 3.43
N SER A 129 12.45 -11.03 3.09
CA SER A 129 13.82 -11.19 3.62
C SER A 129 13.96 -10.86 5.11
N ASN A 130 12.97 -10.17 5.68
CA ASN A 130 12.99 -9.70 7.08
C ASN A 130 11.87 -10.30 7.94
N ASP A 131 11.31 -11.45 7.57
CA ASP A 131 10.21 -12.11 8.28
C ASP A 131 8.99 -11.20 8.52
N ALA A 132 8.73 -10.27 7.59
CA ALA A 132 7.63 -9.32 7.64
C ALA A 132 6.58 -9.56 6.54
N ALA A 133 6.59 -10.73 5.91
CA ALA A 133 5.66 -11.10 4.84
C ALA A 133 4.18 -11.07 5.28
N LEU A 134 3.90 -11.28 6.57
CA LEU A 134 2.55 -11.20 7.12
C LEU A 134 2.45 -10.04 8.12
N PRO A 135 1.29 -9.34 8.17
CA PRO A 135 1.02 -8.37 9.22
C PRO A 135 0.88 -9.09 10.57
N VAL A 136 1.27 -8.44 11.65
CA VAL A 136 1.15 -8.98 13.00
C VAL A 136 0.30 -8.02 13.83
N ARG A 137 -0.75 -8.53 14.45
CA ARG A 137 -1.63 -7.76 15.33
C ARG A 137 -1.11 -7.87 16.78
N ASP A 138 -1.07 -6.73 17.46
CA ASP A 138 -0.69 -6.64 18.89
C ASP A 138 0.69 -7.23 19.23
N ALA A 139 1.60 -7.30 18.23
CA ALA A 139 2.96 -7.76 18.41
C ALA A 139 3.92 -6.93 17.55
N GLU A 140 5.21 -7.04 17.86
CA GLU A 140 6.26 -6.41 17.07
C GLU A 140 6.83 -7.42 16.07
N ASN A 141 7.04 -6.98 14.83
CA ASN A 141 7.84 -7.65 13.82
C ASN A 141 8.81 -6.65 13.20
N PHE A 142 9.58 -7.08 12.20
CA PHE A 142 10.56 -6.20 11.57
C PHE A 142 9.90 -4.94 10.96
N ALA A 143 8.75 -5.08 10.28
CA ALA A 143 8.02 -3.96 9.67
C ALA A 143 7.38 -3.00 10.68
N THR A 144 7.22 -3.38 11.96
CA THR A 144 6.74 -2.46 12.99
C THR A 144 7.82 -1.48 13.45
N MET A 145 9.10 -1.85 13.31
CA MET A 145 10.26 -1.09 13.79
C MET A 145 11.08 -0.47 12.66
N ASN A 146 10.97 -1.00 11.44
CA ASN A 146 11.71 -0.57 10.27
C ASN A 146 10.75 -0.22 9.14
N VAL A 147 11.23 0.54 8.15
CA VAL A 147 10.44 0.97 6.99
C VAL A 147 11.26 0.82 5.71
N ASN A 148 10.57 0.53 4.61
CA ASN A 148 11.11 0.59 3.25
C ASN A 148 9.94 0.98 2.33
N GLY A 149 9.70 2.27 2.18
CA GLY A 149 8.64 2.84 1.36
C GLY A 149 9.20 3.54 0.13
N THR A 150 8.33 4.19 -0.62
CA THR A 150 8.67 5.00 -1.80
C THR A 150 8.63 6.51 -1.49
N GLY A 151 8.17 6.87 -0.29
CA GLY A 151 7.97 8.26 0.10
C GLY A 151 9.27 9.00 0.46
N PRO A 152 9.19 10.34 0.60
CA PRO A 152 10.36 11.21 0.76
C PRO A 152 11.00 11.15 2.16
N PHE A 153 10.41 10.43 3.10
CA PHE A 153 10.95 10.29 4.45
C PHE A 153 11.15 8.82 4.81
N THR A 154 12.24 8.55 5.52
CA THR A 154 12.53 7.27 6.17
C THR A 154 12.41 7.39 7.68
N LEU A 155 12.64 6.30 8.40
CA LEU A 155 12.60 6.24 9.84
C LEU A 155 14.01 6.34 10.43
N GLN A 156 14.32 7.43 11.11
CA GLN A 156 15.60 7.58 11.81
C GLN A 156 15.62 6.79 13.11
N SER A 157 14.56 6.86 13.90
CA SER A 157 14.42 6.11 15.15
C SER A 157 12.97 5.99 15.57
N ARG A 158 12.67 4.89 16.26
CA ARG A 158 11.37 4.66 16.87
C ARG A 158 11.51 4.07 18.27
N ASP A 159 10.85 4.73 19.22
CA ASP A 159 10.64 4.24 20.58
C ASP A 159 9.11 4.12 20.77
N PRO A 160 8.55 2.89 20.74
CA PRO A 160 7.12 2.66 20.76
C PRO A 160 6.44 3.33 21.96
N GLY A 161 5.37 4.09 21.71
CA GLY A 161 4.63 4.82 22.74
C GLY A 161 5.29 6.11 23.25
N VAL A 162 6.52 6.40 22.84
CA VAL A 162 7.28 7.57 23.29
C VAL A 162 7.58 8.52 22.15
N ARG A 163 8.30 8.06 21.10
CA ARG A 163 8.76 8.92 20.02
C ARG A 163 9.00 8.16 18.73
N THR A 164 8.63 8.79 17.61
CA THR A 164 8.99 8.36 16.26
C THR A 164 9.61 9.55 15.54
N VAL A 165 10.79 9.39 14.97
CA VAL A 165 11.55 10.45 14.28
C VAL A 165 11.73 10.08 12.82
N PRO A 166 11.10 10.82 11.89
CA PRO A 166 11.39 10.69 10.46
C PRO A 166 12.70 11.40 10.12
N ALA A 167 13.34 10.99 9.04
CA ALA A 167 14.44 11.70 8.41
C ALA A 167 14.15 11.84 6.91
N PRO A 168 14.65 12.88 6.23
CA PRO A 168 14.62 12.95 4.77
C PRO A 168 15.34 11.74 4.17
N HIS A 169 14.78 11.21 3.09
CA HIS A 169 15.39 10.14 2.31
C HIS A 169 16.19 10.73 1.16
#